data_e4e82ab9a630878874858d2cb2c8759a
#
_entry.id   e4e82ab9a630878874858d2cb2c8759a
#
_cell.length_a   1.000
_cell.length_b   1.000
_cell.length_c   1.000
_cell.angle_alpha   90.00
_cell.angle_beta   90.00
_cell.angle_gamma   90.00
#
_symmetry.space_group_name_H-M   'P 1'
#
loop_
_entity.id
_entity.type
_entity.pdbx_description
1 polymer ?
#
loop_
_entity_poly.entity_id
_entity_poly.type
_entity_poly.pdbx_seq_one_letter_code
_entity_poly.pdbx_strand_id
1 'polypeptide(L)'
;MQSFTKEVVLAAASGHYNEIATRFLPMLSLAVSRPGRHVPDPFRAGSKDGFRVFKDFNIKGKMIFNQAFGETNKVMDVWELMDTLGISKNFNDALEQVGSFLGCERTGFHIKGTSYQPIDKKRQEEALAAAKQAAAKVEAEAKKAEEERYSKGEAAIQKQLAMTIPLTVKDPRCKPVFDYFENRGLGMLKYAPESLFKDLRYSPRTPYFENGKVTGYYDALVSIVHSNNKVWSLHRIFLLNGQKAPVSSAKKVMTPKFDGKDTSRFIRLGDVPEHGIIGIAEGIETALSCFCGTRLPVWSAISATFLEEFTPPKNVKAVIIFADKDKSEVGQKSAEILRKRLLEKGIKAWVCLPKSEIPQGSHGIDWNDELKQKGVFGFPDPIKLFEFITDKLQKK
;
A
#
# COMPACT_ATOMS: atom_id res chain seq x y z
N MET A 1 -50.66 13.78 1.18
CA MET A 1 -49.92 12.51 1.34
C MET A 1 -48.67 12.78 2.13
N GLN A 2 -48.33 11.90 3.06
CA GLN A 2 -47.08 12.05 3.83
C GLN A 2 -45.88 11.62 3.01
N SER A 3 -44.77 12.38 3.06
CA SER A 3 -43.50 12.07 2.42
C SER A 3 -42.49 11.60 3.45
N PHE A 4 -41.34 11.08 3.03
CA PHE A 4 -40.21 10.82 3.90
C PHE A 4 -39.54 12.14 4.29
N THR A 5 -39.14 12.27 5.55
CA THR A 5 -38.22 13.35 5.92
C THR A 5 -36.78 12.95 5.63
N LYS A 6 -35.96 13.93 5.27
CA LYS A 6 -34.53 13.72 4.97
C LYS A 6 -33.83 13.02 6.12
N GLU A 7 -34.09 13.45 7.35
CA GLU A 7 -33.45 12.94 8.57
C GLU A 7 -33.76 11.46 8.78
N VAL A 8 -35.01 11.04 8.60
CA VAL A 8 -35.44 9.64 8.75
C VAL A 8 -34.76 8.73 7.74
N VAL A 9 -34.72 9.15 6.46
CA VAL A 9 -34.11 8.32 5.41
C VAL A 9 -32.61 8.26 5.54
N LEU A 10 -31.93 9.37 5.85
CA LEU A 10 -30.47 9.37 6.05
C LEU A 10 -30.06 8.56 7.28
N ALA A 11 -30.82 8.62 8.37
CA ALA A 11 -30.58 7.78 9.55
C ALA A 11 -30.75 6.29 9.23
N ALA A 12 -31.80 5.91 8.50
CA ALA A 12 -32.03 4.55 8.08
C ALA A 12 -30.99 4.05 7.05
N ALA A 13 -30.46 4.93 6.20
CA ALA A 13 -29.43 4.58 5.22
C ALA A 13 -28.07 4.28 5.87
N SER A 14 -27.79 4.86 7.04
CA SER A 14 -26.56 4.60 7.78
C SER A 14 -26.49 3.14 8.23
N GLY A 15 -25.47 2.42 7.83
CA GLY A 15 -25.32 0.97 8.02
C GLY A 15 -25.92 0.12 6.90
N HIS A 16 -26.58 0.73 5.90
CA HIS A 16 -27.25 0.05 4.79
C HIS A 16 -26.79 0.52 3.39
N TYR A 17 -25.72 1.31 3.29
CA TYR A 17 -25.26 1.79 1.98
C TYR A 17 -24.78 0.67 1.05
N ASN A 18 -24.34 -0.48 1.58
CA ASN A 18 -23.98 -1.63 0.76
C ASN A 18 -25.21 -2.19 0.02
N GLU A 19 -26.34 -2.32 0.72
CA GLU A 19 -27.61 -2.81 0.17
C GLU A 19 -28.19 -1.77 -0.81
N ILE A 20 -28.13 -0.49 -0.46
CA ILE A 20 -28.55 0.60 -1.33
C ILE A 20 -27.74 0.60 -2.63
N ALA A 21 -26.43 0.50 -2.53
CA ALA A 21 -25.54 0.43 -3.69
C ALA A 21 -25.82 -0.82 -4.53
N THR A 22 -26.01 -1.97 -3.91
CA THR A 22 -26.37 -3.21 -4.63
C THR A 22 -27.69 -3.08 -5.39
N ARG A 23 -28.66 -2.40 -4.81
CA ARG A 23 -30.00 -2.21 -5.41
C ARG A 23 -29.99 -1.18 -6.54
N PHE A 24 -29.41 -0.02 -6.30
CA PHE A 24 -29.54 1.14 -7.20
C PHE A 24 -28.28 1.39 -8.05
N LEU A 25 -27.11 0.94 -7.60
CA LEU A 25 -25.81 1.16 -8.21
C LEU A 25 -25.00 -0.15 -8.35
N PRO A 26 -25.54 -1.17 -9.02
CA PRO A 26 -24.93 -2.51 -9.09
C PRO A 26 -23.52 -2.50 -9.71
N MET A 27 -23.17 -1.48 -10.50
CA MET A 27 -21.83 -1.31 -11.06
C MET A 27 -20.76 -1.05 -9.99
N LEU A 28 -21.14 -0.67 -8.77
CA LEU A 28 -20.21 -0.46 -7.65
C LEU A 28 -19.89 -1.75 -6.87
N SER A 29 -20.50 -2.87 -7.20
CA SER A 29 -20.42 -4.12 -6.42
C SER A 29 -19.01 -4.56 -6.11
N LEU A 30 -18.07 -4.45 -7.07
CA LEU A 30 -16.67 -4.80 -6.88
C LEU A 30 -15.97 -3.90 -5.82
N ALA A 31 -16.26 -2.60 -5.81
CA ALA A 31 -15.69 -1.67 -4.84
C ALA A 31 -16.33 -1.83 -3.46
N VAL A 32 -17.65 -2.06 -3.42
CA VAL A 32 -18.42 -2.29 -2.20
C VAL A 32 -17.96 -3.57 -1.48
N SER A 33 -17.59 -4.62 -2.22
CA SER A 33 -17.03 -5.84 -1.66
C SER A 33 -15.57 -5.66 -1.15
N ARG A 34 -14.91 -4.55 -1.49
CA ARG A 34 -13.51 -4.24 -1.15
C ARG A 34 -13.31 -2.81 -0.65
N PRO A 35 -13.98 -2.39 0.44
CA PRO A 35 -13.96 -1.01 0.89
C PRO A 35 -12.52 -0.51 1.16
N GLY A 36 -12.21 0.69 0.67
CA GLY A 36 -10.91 1.32 0.81
C GLY A 36 -9.85 0.85 -0.19
N ARG A 37 -10.15 -0.17 -1.04
CA ARG A 37 -9.24 -0.62 -2.11
C ARG A 37 -9.59 0.02 -3.44
N HIS A 38 -8.58 0.37 -4.20
CA HIS A 38 -8.76 0.81 -5.59
C HIS A 38 -9.18 -0.37 -6.47
N VAL A 39 -10.17 -0.11 -7.32
CA VAL A 39 -10.70 -1.05 -8.33
C VAL A 39 -10.81 -0.32 -9.67
N PRO A 40 -11.00 -1.05 -10.79
CA PRO A 40 -11.33 -0.42 -12.06
C PRO A 40 -12.51 0.53 -11.93
N ASP A 41 -12.40 1.72 -12.54
CA ASP A 41 -13.49 2.68 -12.58
C ASP A 41 -14.63 2.12 -13.47
N PRO A 42 -15.85 1.93 -12.93
CA PRO A 42 -16.95 1.35 -13.68
C PRO A 42 -17.45 2.23 -14.84
N PHE A 43 -17.06 3.50 -14.86
CA PHE A 43 -17.45 4.46 -15.90
C PHE A 43 -16.34 4.77 -16.90
N ARG A 44 -15.14 4.14 -16.75
CA ARG A 44 -13.99 4.40 -17.61
C ARG A 44 -13.38 3.11 -18.13
N ALA A 45 -13.53 2.86 -19.41
CA ALA A 45 -12.91 1.72 -20.09
C ALA A 45 -11.37 1.73 -19.94
N GLY A 46 -10.77 0.58 -19.62
CA GLY A 46 -9.32 0.43 -19.47
C GLY A 46 -8.73 0.94 -18.16
N SER A 47 -9.52 1.50 -17.25
CA SER A 47 -9.08 1.83 -15.90
C SER A 47 -8.75 0.57 -15.12
N LYS A 48 -7.63 0.59 -14.36
CA LYS A 48 -7.23 -0.55 -13.51
C LYS A 48 -7.49 -0.29 -12.02
N ASP A 49 -7.42 0.98 -11.59
CA ASP A 49 -7.40 1.41 -10.19
C ASP A 49 -7.98 2.83 -10.00
N GLY A 50 -8.87 3.24 -10.89
CA GLY A 50 -9.42 4.60 -10.95
C GLY A 50 -10.52 4.92 -9.95
N PHE A 51 -10.98 3.96 -9.15
CA PHE A 51 -12.14 4.11 -8.29
C PHE A 51 -12.00 3.36 -6.96
N ARG A 52 -12.58 3.89 -5.89
CA ARG A 52 -12.78 3.17 -4.62
C ARG A 52 -13.95 3.74 -3.82
N VAL A 53 -14.62 2.92 -3.03
CA VAL A 53 -15.45 3.37 -1.92
C VAL A 53 -14.59 3.54 -0.66
N PHE A 54 -14.95 4.45 0.25
CA PHE A 54 -14.22 4.64 1.50
C PHE A 54 -14.43 3.45 2.45
N LYS A 55 -13.53 3.25 3.41
CA LYS A 55 -13.60 2.15 4.39
C LYS A 55 -14.92 2.14 5.19
N ASP A 56 -15.44 3.32 5.47
CA ASP A 56 -16.71 3.56 6.18
C ASP A 56 -17.91 3.74 5.23
N PHE A 57 -17.82 3.21 4.01
CA PHE A 57 -18.85 3.36 2.97
C PHE A 57 -20.24 2.93 3.46
N ASN A 58 -20.35 1.80 4.18
CA ASN A 58 -21.64 1.33 4.68
C ASN A 58 -22.30 2.28 5.68
N ILE A 59 -21.53 3.21 6.27
CA ILE A 59 -22.04 4.22 7.21
C ILE A 59 -22.28 5.56 6.52
N LYS A 60 -21.40 5.97 5.58
CA LYS A 60 -21.40 7.32 4.99
C LYS A 60 -21.79 7.37 3.52
N GLY A 61 -21.80 6.24 2.82
CA GLY A 61 -22.14 6.17 1.40
C GLY A 61 -21.18 6.91 0.46
N LYS A 62 -19.94 7.18 0.87
CA LYS A 62 -18.97 8.00 0.12
C LYS A 62 -17.97 7.19 -0.69
N MET A 63 -17.59 7.71 -1.85
CA MET A 63 -16.66 7.13 -2.80
C MET A 63 -15.80 8.20 -3.48
N ILE A 64 -14.72 7.79 -4.13
CA ILE A 64 -13.82 8.68 -4.89
C ILE A 64 -13.50 8.08 -6.24
N PHE A 65 -13.55 8.91 -7.27
CA PHE A 65 -13.14 8.64 -8.64
C PHE A 65 -11.85 9.42 -8.93
N ASN A 66 -10.81 8.75 -9.39
CA ASN A 66 -9.53 9.42 -9.69
C ASN A 66 -9.66 10.36 -10.91
N GLN A 67 -10.45 9.96 -11.89
CA GLN A 67 -10.77 10.77 -13.08
C GLN A 67 -12.14 10.34 -13.63
N ALA A 68 -13.21 10.98 -13.21
CA ALA A 68 -14.54 10.73 -13.73
C ALA A 68 -15.37 12.01 -13.73
N PHE A 69 -16.40 12.08 -14.55
CA PHE A 69 -17.34 13.20 -14.62
C PHE A 69 -16.65 14.56 -14.83
N GLY A 70 -15.52 14.58 -15.59
CA GLY A 70 -14.78 15.81 -15.91
C GLY A 70 -13.86 16.34 -14.81
N GLU A 71 -13.75 15.66 -13.68
CA GLU A 71 -12.95 16.10 -12.53
C GLU A 71 -11.90 15.06 -12.12
N THR A 72 -10.83 15.53 -11.47
CA THR A 72 -9.78 14.70 -10.88
C THR A 72 -10.03 14.53 -9.38
N ASN A 73 -9.93 13.30 -8.86
CA ASN A 73 -10.16 12.95 -7.45
C ASN A 73 -11.55 13.41 -6.94
N LYS A 74 -12.58 13.25 -7.77
CA LYS A 74 -13.94 13.62 -7.41
C LYS A 74 -14.49 12.71 -6.31
N VAL A 75 -14.85 13.30 -5.18
CA VAL A 75 -15.56 12.62 -4.09
C VAL A 75 -17.04 12.82 -4.30
N MET A 76 -17.79 11.70 -4.30
CA MET A 76 -19.25 11.68 -4.42
C MET A 76 -19.85 10.81 -3.30
N ASP A 77 -21.12 11.01 -3.01
CA ASP A 77 -21.90 10.06 -2.23
C ASP A 77 -22.91 9.31 -3.11
N VAL A 78 -23.60 8.34 -2.51
CA VAL A 78 -24.59 7.51 -3.21
C VAL A 78 -25.72 8.36 -3.81
N TRP A 79 -26.13 9.41 -3.11
CA TRP A 79 -27.24 10.29 -3.53
C TRP A 79 -26.86 11.11 -4.77
N GLU A 80 -25.67 11.72 -4.74
CA GLU A 80 -25.13 12.49 -5.85
C GLU A 80 -24.91 11.60 -7.07
N LEU A 81 -24.43 10.36 -6.88
CA LEU A 81 -24.23 9.44 -7.98
C LEU A 81 -25.55 8.95 -8.59
N MET A 82 -26.60 8.70 -7.78
CA MET A 82 -27.92 8.35 -8.29
C MET A 82 -28.52 9.45 -9.18
N ASP A 83 -28.35 10.71 -8.78
CA ASP A 83 -28.78 11.87 -9.55
C ASP A 83 -27.95 12.02 -10.84
N THR A 84 -26.62 11.96 -10.74
CA THR A 84 -25.71 12.06 -11.89
C THR A 84 -25.96 11.01 -12.98
N LEU A 85 -26.37 9.80 -12.58
CA LEU A 85 -26.68 8.69 -13.49
C LEU A 85 -28.15 8.69 -13.97
N GLY A 86 -28.98 9.66 -13.54
CA GLY A 86 -30.39 9.72 -13.87
C GLY A 86 -31.23 8.58 -13.28
N ILE A 87 -30.74 7.90 -12.24
CA ILE A 87 -31.47 6.88 -11.47
C ILE A 87 -32.55 7.56 -10.63
N SER A 88 -32.24 8.75 -10.12
CA SER A 88 -33.21 9.67 -9.52
C SER A 88 -33.23 10.99 -10.30
N LYS A 89 -34.38 11.69 -10.23
CA LYS A 89 -34.56 12.99 -10.90
C LYS A 89 -33.94 14.13 -10.13
N ASN A 90 -33.77 13.96 -8.84
CA ASN A 90 -33.17 14.89 -7.89
C ASN A 90 -33.05 14.20 -6.52
N PHE A 91 -32.43 14.89 -5.55
CA PHE A 91 -32.23 14.37 -4.20
C PHE A 91 -33.51 13.91 -3.50
N ASN A 92 -34.64 14.63 -3.65
CA ASN A 92 -35.91 14.24 -3.05
C ASN A 92 -36.47 12.94 -3.66
N ASP A 93 -36.31 12.75 -4.95
CA ASP A 93 -36.69 11.50 -5.62
C ASP A 93 -35.80 10.33 -5.17
N ALA A 94 -34.50 10.56 -4.97
CA ALA A 94 -33.61 9.58 -4.37
C ALA A 94 -34.04 9.20 -2.94
N LEU A 95 -34.42 10.19 -2.12
CA LEU A 95 -34.94 9.93 -0.77
C LEU A 95 -36.23 9.09 -0.80
N GLU A 96 -37.14 9.36 -1.72
CA GLU A 96 -38.37 8.57 -1.89
C GLU A 96 -38.07 7.13 -2.30
N GLN A 97 -37.16 6.92 -3.26
CA GLN A 97 -36.75 5.58 -3.71
C GLN A 97 -36.06 4.79 -2.61
N VAL A 98 -35.08 5.39 -1.93
CA VAL A 98 -34.29 4.73 -0.87
C VAL A 98 -35.11 4.56 0.40
N GLY A 99 -35.88 5.56 0.81
CA GLY A 99 -36.78 5.46 1.96
C GLY A 99 -37.85 4.36 1.77
N SER A 100 -38.37 4.25 0.57
CA SER A 100 -39.28 3.15 0.17
C SER A 100 -38.59 1.79 0.24
N PHE A 101 -37.35 1.69 -0.25
CA PHE A 101 -36.54 0.46 -0.22
C PHE A 101 -36.21 0.01 1.20
N LEU A 102 -35.89 0.95 2.08
CA LEU A 102 -35.51 0.68 3.47
C LEU A 102 -36.72 0.51 4.42
N GLY A 103 -37.93 0.74 3.95
CA GLY A 103 -39.16 0.64 4.79
C GLY A 103 -39.32 1.78 5.79
N CYS A 104 -38.79 2.95 5.49
CA CYS A 104 -38.95 4.10 6.37
C CYS A 104 -40.42 4.50 6.57
N GLU A 105 -40.72 5.03 7.75
CA GLU A 105 -42.05 5.62 8.02
C GLU A 105 -42.19 7.00 7.34
N ARG A 106 -43.38 7.28 6.80
CA ARG A 106 -43.69 8.56 6.18
C ARG A 106 -44.24 9.51 7.23
N THR A 107 -43.45 10.47 7.61
CA THR A 107 -43.79 11.42 8.69
C THR A 107 -43.88 12.88 8.23
N GLY A 108 -43.47 13.17 6.96
CA GLY A 108 -43.42 14.53 6.41
C GLY A 108 -44.61 14.91 5.54
N PHE A 109 -44.71 16.20 5.16
CA PHE A 109 -45.69 16.71 4.21
C PHE A 109 -45.21 16.49 2.78
N HIS A 110 -46.19 16.23 1.87
CA HIS A 110 -45.90 15.93 0.45
C HIS A 110 -45.26 17.11 -0.27
N ILE A 111 -44.08 16.86 -0.92
CA ILE A 111 -43.47 17.81 -1.84
C ILE A 111 -44.08 17.58 -3.22
N LYS A 112 -44.70 18.63 -3.84
CA LYS A 112 -45.31 18.56 -5.18
C LYS A 112 -44.30 18.01 -6.19
N GLY A 113 -44.68 16.91 -6.91
CA GLY A 113 -43.89 16.37 -8.03
C GLY A 113 -43.50 14.90 -7.92
N THR A 114 -43.76 14.21 -6.81
CA THR A 114 -43.55 12.76 -6.66
C THR A 114 -44.85 11.99 -6.82
N SER A 115 -44.91 11.00 -7.73
CA SER A 115 -46.04 10.10 -7.84
C SER A 115 -45.92 9.00 -6.78
N TYR A 116 -46.81 9.02 -5.78
CA TYR A 116 -46.85 7.99 -4.74
C TYR A 116 -47.50 6.71 -5.28
N GLN A 117 -46.81 5.58 -5.13
CA GLN A 117 -47.38 4.24 -5.23
C GLN A 117 -47.33 3.60 -3.84
N PRO A 118 -48.44 3.00 -3.31
CA PRO A 118 -48.36 2.26 -2.05
C PRO A 118 -47.35 1.13 -2.14
N ILE A 119 -46.53 0.99 -1.12
CA ILE A 119 -45.48 -0.01 -1.08
C ILE A 119 -46.10 -1.30 -0.57
N ASP A 120 -45.99 -2.36 -1.36
CA ASP A 120 -46.21 -3.73 -0.90
C ASP A 120 -45.03 -4.13 0.00
N LYS A 121 -45.26 -4.18 1.32
CA LYS A 121 -44.22 -4.55 2.32
C LYS A 121 -43.56 -5.89 1.98
N LYS A 122 -44.34 -6.87 1.50
CA LYS A 122 -43.79 -8.18 1.11
C LYS A 122 -42.83 -8.06 -0.06
N ARG A 123 -43.18 -7.28 -1.08
CA ARG A 123 -42.34 -7.04 -2.26
C ARG A 123 -41.05 -6.27 -1.89
N GLN A 124 -41.10 -5.39 -0.89
CA GLN A 124 -39.96 -4.68 -0.36
C GLN A 124 -39.02 -5.61 0.41
N GLU A 125 -39.53 -6.48 1.29
CA GLU A 125 -38.76 -7.48 2.00
C GLU A 125 -38.09 -8.46 1.02
N GLU A 126 -38.79 -8.89 -0.01
CA GLU A 126 -38.25 -9.75 -1.07
C GLU A 126 -37.12 -9.03 -1.84
N ALA A 127 -37.29 -7.75 -2.18
CA ALA A 127 -36.27 -6.95 -2.85
C ALA A 127 -35.01 -6.74 -1.97
N LEU A 128 -35.20 -6.49 -0.68
CA LEU A 128 -34.09 -6.36 0.28
C LEU A 128 -33.35 -7.69 0.46
N ALA A 129 -34.06 -8.79 0.58
CA ALA A 129 -33.48 -10.13 0.67
C ALA A 129 -32.69 -10.49 -0.60
N ALA A 130 -33.27 -10.21 -1.79
CA ALA A 130 -32.58 -10.40 -3.06
C ALA A 130 -31.30 -9.55 -3.18
N ALA A 131 -31.35 -8.28 -2.75
CA ALA A 131 -30.18 -7.40 -2.74
C ALA A 131 -29.06 -7.91 -1.79
N LYS A 132 -29.43 -8.39 -0.58
CA LYS A 132 -28.50 -9.01 0.35
C LYS A 132 -27.85 -10.28 -0.21
N GLN A 133 -28.64 -11.14 -0.85
CA GLN A 133 -28.10 -12.34 -1.51
C GLN A 133 -27.16 -11.99 -2.67
N ALA A 134 -27.51 -11.01 -3.49
CA ALA A 134 -26.65 -10.55 -4.58
C ALA A 134 -25.32 -9.97 -4.05
N ALA A 135 -25.37 -9.15 -3.00
CA ALA A 135 -24.17 -8.61 -2.35
C ALA A 135 -23.28 -9.72 -1.78
N ALA A 136 -23.88 -10.69 -1.06
CA ALA A 136 -23.14 -11.84 -0.51
C ALA A 136 -22.50 -12.71 -1.60
N LYS A 137 -23.18 -12.90 -2.74
CA LYS A 137 -22.64 -13.62 -3.89
C LYS A 137 -21.43 -12.92 -4.48
N VAL A 138 -21.52 -11.59 -4.70
CA VAL A 138 -20.40 -10.78 -5.21
C VAL A 138 -19.22 -10.81 -4.26
N GLU A 139 -19.46 -10.72 -2.95
CA GLU A 139 -18.41 -10.81 -1.93
C GLU A 139 -17.73 -12.19 -1.96
N ALA A 140 -18.50 -13.27 -2.04
CA ALA A 140 -17.96 -14.63 -2.13
C ALA A 140 -17.13 -14.84 -3.40
N GLU A 141 -17.59 -14.36 -4.55
CA GLU A 141 -16.85 -14.42 -5.82
C GLU A 141 -15.56 -13.60 -5.75
N ALA A 142 -15.60 -12.41 -5.16
CA ALA A 142 -14.43 -11.56 -4.96
C ALA A 142 -13.41 -12.21 -4.03
N LYS A 143 -13.87 -12.84 -2.94
CA LYS A 143 -13.01 -13.59 -2.01
C LYS A 143 -12.35 -14.78 -2.71
N LYS A 144 -13.11 -15.57 -3.47
CA LYS A 144 -12.58 -16.68 -4.24
C LYS A 144 -11.53 -16.24 -5.26
N ALA A 145 -11.80 -15.17 -6.00
CA ALA A 145 -10.85 -14.59 -6.96
C ALA A 145 -9.56 -14.11 -6.28
N GLU A 146 -9.68 -13.58 -5.06
CA GLU A 146 -8.53 -13.15 -4.26
C GLU A 146 -7.71 -14.34 -3.75
N GLU A 147 -8.36 -15.39 -3.26
CA GLU A 147 -7.70 -16.64 -2.86
C GLU A 147 -6.96 -17.31 -4.03
N GLU A 148 -7.58 -17.36 -5.22
CA GLU A 148 -6.92 -17.86 -6.43
C GLU A 148 -5.71 -16.99 -6.83
N ARG A 149 -5.82 -15.67 -6.68
CA ARG A 149 -4.71 -14.74 -6.92
C ARG A 149 -3.54 -15.02 -5.99
N TYR A 150 -3.79 -15.25 -4.69
CA TYR A 150 -2.75 -15.55 -3.71
C TYR A 150 -2.13 -16.93 -3.96
N SER A 151 -2.91 -17.94 -4.32
CA SER A 151 -2.40 -19.25 -4.69
C SER A 151 -1.47 -19.18 -5.92
N LYS A 152 -1.87 -18.44 -6.97
CA LYS A 152 -1.01 -18.17 -8.14
C LYS A 152 0.25 -17.39 -7.74
N GLY A 153 0.12 -16.43 -6.82
CA GLY A 153 1.24 -15.68 -6.26
C GLY A 153 2.23 -16.57 -5.53
N GLU A 154 1.74 -17.48 -4.69
CA GLU A 154 2.57 -18.46 -3.99
C GLU A 154 3.35 -19.37 -4.94
N ALA A 155 2.67 -19.96 -5.93
CA ALA A 155 3.33 -20.81 -6.94
C ALA A 155 4.42 -20.04 -7.71
N ALA A 156 4.14 -18.78 -8.09
CA ALA A 156 5.10 -17.94 -8.79
C ALA A 156 6.30 -17.57 -7.90
N ILE A 157 6.09 -17.30 -6.62
CA ILE A 157 7.15 -17.02 -5.64
C ILE A 157 8.04 -18.27 -5.44
N GLN A 158 7.46 -19.45 -5.27
CA GLN A 158 8.21 -20.69 -5.13
C GLN A 158 9.06 -20.97 -6.39
N LYS A 159 8.47 -20.82 -7.58
CA LYS A 159 9.18 -20.94 -8.83
C LYS A 159 10.35 -19.95 -8.92
N GLN A 160 10.14 -18.69 -8.57
CA GLN A 160 11.19 -17.68 -8.59
C GLN A 160 12.31 -18.03 -7.60
N LEU A 161 11.99 -18.43 -6.36
CA LEU A 161 12.97 -18.80 -5.34
C LEU A 161 13.83 -20.00 -5.78
N ALA A 162 13.23 -20.99 -6.43
CA ALA A 162 13.95 -22.15 -6.96
C ALA A 162 14.99 -21.79 -8.05
N MET A 163 14.80 -20.66 -8.73
CA MET A 163 15.73 -20.13 -9.74
C MET A 163 16.82 -19.23 -9.15
N THR A 164 16.76 -18.93 -7.85
CA THR A 164 17.70 -18.02 -7.20
C THR A 164 18.78 -18.75 -6.42
N ILE A 165 19.90 -18.09 -6.24
CA ILE A 165 20.96 -18.49 -5.30
C ILE A 165 21.08 -17.45 -4.19
N PRO A 166 21.47 -17.83 -2.94
CA PRO A 166 21.76 -16.89 -1.87
C PRO A 166 22.80 -15.87 -2.33
N LEU A 167 22.58 -14.60 -1.99
CA LEU A 167 23.56 -13.55 -2.33
C LEU A 167 24.77 -13.65 -1.38
N THR A 168 25.94 -13.89 -1.96
CA THR A 168 27.21 -13.90 -1.22
C THR A 168 28.36 -13.47 -2.14
N VAL A 169 29.34 -12.81 -1.59
CA VAL A 169 30.59 -12.42 -2.28
C VAL A 169 31.43 -13.63 -2.67
N LYS A 170 31.24 -14.77 -2.01
CA LYS A 170 32.00 -16.01 -2.23
C LYS A 170 31.56 -16.76 -3.50
N ASP A 171 30.35 -16.49 -4.00
CA ASP A 171 29.85 -17.12 -5.22
C ASP A 171 30.03 -16.17 -6.43
N PRO A 172 30.90 -16.49 -7.38
CA PRO A 172 31.17 -15.63 -8.53
C PRO A 172 29.94 -15.40 -9.41
N ARG A 173 28.92 -16.25 -9.33
CA ARG A 173 27.64 -16.04 -10.04
C ARG A 173 26.91 -14.79 -9.56
N CYS A 174 27.12 -14.37 -8.29
CA CYS A 174 26.52 -13.18 -7.72
C CYS A 174 27.16 -11.86 -8.23
N LYS A 175 28.23 -11.94 -9.03
CA LYS A 175 28.94 -10.77 -9.56
C LYS A 175 28.01 -9.69 -10.15
N PRO A 176 26.95 -9.99 -10.94
CA PRO A 176 26.09 -8.94 -11.48
C PRO A 176 25.42 -8.06 -10.44
N VAL A 177 25.10 -8.60 -9.26
CA VAL A 177 24.53 -7.83 -8.15
C VAL A 177 25.61 -6.99 -7.45
N PHE A 178 26.84 -7.52 -7.25
CA PHE A 178 27.93 -6.77 -6.66
C PHE A 178 28.44 -5.67 -7.59
N ASP A 179 28.47 -5.90 -8.92
CA ASP A 179 28.74 -4.83 -9.91
C ASP A 179 27.66 -3.73 -9.83
N TYR A 180 26.40 -4.09 -9.66
CA TYR A 180 25.33 -3.12 -9.42
C TYR A 180 25.57 -2.33 -8.12
N PHE A 181 25.92 -2.98 -7.04
CA PHE A 181 26.26 -2.30 -5.80
C PHE A 181 27.45 -1.34 -5.95
N GLU A 182 28.51 -1.76 -6.65
CA GLU A 182 29.67 -0.92 -6.93
C GLU A 182 29.25 0.35 -7.70
N ASN A 183 28.48 0.18 -8.77
CA ASN A 183 27.97 1.28 -9.60
C ASN A 183 27.00 2.22 -8.83
N ARG A 184 26.38 1.72 -7.76
CA ARG A 184 25.57 2.53 -6.84
C ARG A 184 26.35 3.18 -5.71
N GLY A 185 27.70 3.05 -5.70
CA GLY A 185 28.55 3.56 -4.61
C GLY A 185 28.52 2.70 -3.35
N LEU A 186 28.01 1.47 -3.46
CA LEU A 186 27.85 0.52 -2.36
C LEU A 186 28.95 -0.56 -2.35
N GLY A 187 30.10 -0.29 -2.96
CA GLY A 187 31.21 -1.25 -3.07
C GLY A 187 31.75 -1.78 -1.74
N MET A 188 31.54 -1.04 -0.66
CA MET A 188 31.86 -1.49 0.72
C MET A 188 31.11 -2.76 1.13
N LEU A 189 29.97 -3.06 0.50
CA LEU A 189 29.15 -4.23 0.84
C LEU A 189 29.88 -5.56 0.61
N LYS A 190 30.92 -5.60 -0.22
CA LYS A 190 31.78 -6.78 -0.38
C LYS A 190 32.50 -7.20 0.92
N TYR A 191 32.58 -6.31 1.89
CA TYR A 191 33.16 -6.56 3.22
C TYR A 191 32.09 -6.66 4.33
N ALA A 192 30.81 -6.60 3.97
CA ALA A 192 29.72 -6.71 4.92
C ALA A 192 29.57 -8.15 5.45
N PRO A 193 29.05 -8.34 6.67
CA PRO A 193 28.76 -9.65 7.19
C PRO A 193 27.69 -10.35 6.34
N GLU A 194 27.80 -11.66 6.15
CA GLU A 194 26.86 -12.43 5.35
C GLU A 194 25.41 -12.36 5.89
N SER A 195 25.24 -12.11 7.18
CA SER A 195 23.94 -11.91 7.80
C SER A 195 23.16 -10.74 7.17
N LEU A 196 23.86 -9.73 6.60
CA LEU A 196 23.22 -8.63 5.89
C LEU A 196 22.45 -9.11 4.66
N PHE A 197 22.91 -10.18 4.02
CA PHE A 197 22.37 -10.66 2.74
C PHE A 197 21.40 -11.83 2.87
N LYS A 198 21.03 -12.28 4.08
CA LYS A 198 20.18 -13.46 4.29
C LYS A 198 18.90 -13.45 3.47
N ASP A 199 18.26 -12.29 3.33
CA ASP A 199 17.02 -12.12 2.58
C ASP A 199 17.25 -11.60 1.15
N LEU A 200 18.51 -11.51 0.71
CA LEU A 200 18.88 -11.14 -0.65
C LEU A 200 19.35 -12.35 -1.44
N ARG A 201 18.95 -12.41 -2.68
CA ARG A 201 19.24 -13.50 -3.59
C ARG A 201 19.58 -12.97 -4.98
N TYR A 202 20.37 -13.71 -5.71
CA TYR A 202 20.62 -13.45 -7.13
C TYR A 202 19.78 -14.40 -7.99
N SER A 203 19.18 -13.90 -9.04
CA SER A 203 18.45 -14.68 -10.05
C SER A 203 18.95 -14.34 -11.43
N PRO A 204 19.58 -15.29 -12.14
CA PRO A 204 20.00 -15.10 -13.53
C PRO A 204 18.78 -15.17 -14.46
N ARG A 205 18.83 -14.44 -15.58
CA ARG A 205 17.86 -14.52 -16.67
C ARG A 205 16.39 -14.54 -16.20
N THR A 206 16.08 -13.67 -15.25
CA THR A 206 14.71 -13.53 -14.73
C THR A 206 13.80 -12.94 -15.79
N PRO A 207 12.63 -13.55 -16.10
CA PRO A 207 11.70 -13.03 -17.09
C PRO A 207 11.10 -11.71 -16.61
N TYR A 208 11.14 -10.70 -17.46
CA TYR A 208 10.51 -9.41 -17.26
C TYR A 208 9.17 -9.36 -17.99
N PHE A 209 8.11 -9.02 -17.25
CA PHE A 209 6.75 -8.99 -17.77
C PHE A 209 6.25 -7.58 -17.94
N GLU A 210 5.67 -7.28 -19.11
CA GLU A 210 4.86 -6.10 -19.37
C GLU A 210 3.52 -6.53 -19.95
N ASN A 211 2.44 -6.01 -19.43
CA ASN A 211 1.07 -6.32 -19.87
C ASN A 211 0.80 -7.84 -19.99
N GLY A 212 1.33 -8.62 -19.04
CA GLY A 212 1.14 -10.08 -18.98
C GLY A 212 2.02 -10.89 -19.94
N LYS A 213 2.86 -10.24 -20.75
CA LYS A 213 3.78 -10.90 -21.69
C LYS A 213 5.22 -10.74 -21.24
N VAL A 214 6.06 -11.76 -21.52
CA VAL A 214 7.51 -11.66 -21.32
C VAL A 214 8.09 -10.78 -22.44
N THR A 215 8.74 -9.68 -22.06
CA THR A 215 9.36 -8.73 -23.00
C THR A 215 10.89 -8.76 -22.94
N GLY A 216 11.47 -9.50 -22.00
CA GLY A 216 12.91 -9.65 -21.87
C GLY A 216 13.31 -10.56 -20.72
N TYR A 217 14.61 -10.86 -20.65
CA TYR A 217 15.23 -11.63 -19.58
C TYR A 217 16.42 -10.85 -19.04
N TYR A 218 16.46 -10.62 -17.76
CA TYR A 218 17.48 -9.83 -17.07
C TYR A 218 17.98 -10.56 -15.83
N ASP A 219 19.17 -10.25 -15.40
CA ASP A 219 19.62 -10.58 -14.07
C ASP A 219 18.76 -9.84 -13.05
N ALA A 220 18.60 -10.38 -11.86
CA ALA A 220 17.83 -9.70 -10.84
C ALA A 220 18.43 -9.88 -9.44
N LEU A 221 18.46 -8.77 -8.70
CA LEU A 221 18.50 -8.81 -7.26
C LEU A 221 17.08 -9.09 -6.76
N VAL A 222 16.90 -10.24 -6.12
CA VAL A 222 15.63 -10.70 -5.55
C VAL A 222 15.71 -10.57 -4.04
N SER A 223 14.79 -9.85 -3.44
CA SER A 223 14.73 -9.61 -2.00
C SER A 223 13.46 -10.22 -1.43
N ILE A 224 13.59 -10.95 -0.32
CA ILE A 224 12.47 -11.58 0.36
C ILE A 224 11.73 -10.52 1.17
N VAL A 225 10.45 -10.32 0.86
CA VAL A 225 9.57 -9.42 1.60
C VAL A 225 8.84 -10.21 2.66
N HIS A 226 9.03 -9.81 3.89
CA HIS A 226 8.37 -10.42 5.05
C HIS A 226 7.10 -9.68 5.45
N SER A 227 6.16 -10.42 6.01
CA SER A 227 5.02 -9.92 6.76
C SER A 227 4.77 -10.86 7.94
N ASN A 228 4.77 -10.33 9.17
CA ASN A 228 4.63 -11.12 10.40
C ASN A 228 5.58 -12.34 10.45
N ASN A 229 6.85 -12.15 10.11
CA ASN A 229 7.90 -13.17 10.02
C ASN A 229 7.66 -14.28 8.97
N LYS A 230 6.65 -14.15 8.11
CA LYS A 230 6.40 -15.06 6.98
C LYS A 230 6.82 -14.38 5.67
N VAL A 231 7.26 -15.18 4.70
CA VAL A 231 7.49 -14.68 3.34
C VAL A 231 6.15 -14.25 2.76
N TRP A 232 6.00 -12.96 2.48
CA TRP A 232 4.79 -12.39 1.90
C TRP A 232 4.88 -12.28 0.38
N SER A 233 6.01 -11.76 -0.12
CA SER A 233 6.27 -11.57 -1.54
C SER A 233 7.77 -11.53 -1.82
N LEU A 234 8.13 -11.29 -3.07
CA LEU A 234 9.49 -10.99 -3.50
C LEU A 234 9.52 -9.62 -4.17
N HIS A 235 10.49 -8.80 -3.79
CA HIS A 235 10.85 -7.58 -4.51
C HIS A 235 12.01 -7.90 -5.46
N ARG A 236 11.94 -7.45 -6.72
CA ARG A 236 12.96 -7.68 -7.73
C ARG A 236 13.48 -6.36 -8.26
N ILE A 237 14.80 -6.25 -8.38
CA ILE A 237 15.46 -5.19 -9.14
C ILE A 237 16.10 -5.85 -10.34
N PHE A 238 15.61 -5.57 -11.54
CA PHE A 238 16.12 -6.09 -12.79
C PHE A 238 17.39 -5.34 -13.18
N LEU A 239 18.43 -6.09 -13.56
CA LEU A 239 19.78 -5.61 -13.79
C LEU A 239 20.25 -5.94 -15.20
N LEU A 240 21.03 -5.03 -15.78
CA LEU A 240 21.78 -5.23 -17.02
C LEU A 240 23.13 -4.53 -16.90
N ASN A 241 24.23 -5.25 -17.11
CA ASN A 241 25.59 -4.71 -17.08
C ASN A 241 25.90 -3.89 -15.81
N GLY A 242 25.51 -4.42 -14.64
CA GLY A 242 25.75 -3.76 -13.35
C GLY A 242 24.91 -2.49 -13.12
N GLN A 243 23.86 -2.27 -13.87
CA GLN A 243 22.91 -1.17 -13.72
C GLN A 243 21.48 -1.67 -13.68
N LYS A 244 20.53 -0.80 -13.31
CA LYS A 244 19.11 -1.12 -13.50
C LYS A 244 18.83 -1.35 -14.99
N ALA A 245 18.10 -2.42 -15.29
CA ALA A 245 17.68 -2.71 -16.67
C ALA A 245 16.89 -1.53 -17.26
N PRO A 246 17.08 -1.19 -18.54
CA PRO A 246 16.40 -0.07 -19.22
C PRO A 246 14.98 -0.48 -19.64
N VAL A 247 14.13 -0.68 -18.64
CA VAL A 247 12.73 -1.11 -18.80
C VAL A 247 11.81 -0.11 -18.11
N SER A 248 10.52 -0.14 -18.39
CA SER A 248 9.53 0.80 -17.85
C SER A 248 9.55 0.88 -16.32
N SER A 249 9.81 -0.23 -15.64
CA SER A 249 10.01 -0.27 -14.20
C SER A 249 11.00 -1.37 -13.83
N ALA A 250 12.22 -0.98 -13.51
CA ALA A 250 13.26 -1.92 -13.10
C ALA A 250 13.00 -2.53 -11.71
N LYS A 251 12.12 -1.95 -10.90
CA LYS A 251 11.73 -2.45 -9.57
C LYS A 251 10.30 -2.99 -9.63
N LYS A 252 10.10 -4.25 -9.23
CA LYS A 252 8.75 -4.86 -9.19
C LYS A 252 8.59 -5.75 -7.97
N VAL A 253 7.46 -5.62 -7.28
CA VAL A 253 6.99 -6.57 -6.26
C VAL A 253 6.14 -7.62 -6.94
N MET A 254 6.32 -8.89 -6.61
CA MET A 254 5.49 -9.99 -7.12
C MET A 254 4.12 -9.98 -6.46
N THR A 255 3.14 -10.68 -7.06
CA THR A 255 1.86 -10.96 -6.42
C THR A 255 2.12 -11.69 -5.09
N PRO A 256 1.57 -11.20 -3.97
CA PRO A 256 1.82 -11.80 -2.67
C PRO A 256 1.14 -13.16 -2.50
N LYS A 257 1.58 -13.92 -1.48
CA LYS A 257 1.02 -15.24 -1.11
C LYS A 257 -0.27 -15.12 -0.29
N PHE A 258 -0.50 -14.02 0.38
CA PHE A 258 -1.65 -13.76 1.25
C PHE A 258 -1.89 -12.26 1.40
N ASP A 259 -3.05 -11.90 1.96
CA ASP A 259 -3.35 -10.51 2.28
C ASP A 259 -2.38 -9.99 3.36
N GLY A 260 -1.63 -8.96 3.02
CA GLY A 260 -0.74 -8.27 3.96
C GLY A 260 -1.39 -7.04 4.59
N LYS A 261 -2.72 -6.92 4.53
CA LYS A 261 -3.44 -5.81 5.13
C LYS A 261 -3.24 -5.79 6.65
N ASP A 262 -3.05 -4.60 7.18
CA ASP A 262 -2.83 -4.35 8.60
C ASP A 262 -1.58 -5.08 9.19
N THR A 263 -0.65 -5.51 8.32
CA THR A 263 0.62 -6.13 8.71
C THR A 263 1.81 -5.34 8.21
N SER A 264 2.87 -5.33 8.98
CA SER A 264 4.15 -4.73 8.61
C SER A 264 4.80 -5.53 7.48
N ARG A 265 5.23 -4.85 6.42
CA ARG A 265 5.89 -5.45 5.25
C ARG A 265 7.25 -4.83 5.04
N PHE A 266 8.29 -5.65 5.00
CA PHE A 266 9.67 -5.17 4.96
C PHE A 266 10.63 -6.24 4.44
N ILE A 267 11.80 -5.80 4.01
CA ILE A 267 12.96 -6.64 3.69
C ILE A 267 13.95 -6.49 4.84
N ARG A 268 14.38 -7.59 5.42
CA ARG A 268 15.42 -7.58 6.46
C ARG A 268 16.80 -7.48 5.83
N LEU A 269 17.57 -6.52 6.28
CA LEU A 269 18.96 -6.34 5.92
C LEU A 269 19.79 -6.40 7.20
N GLY A 270 20.19 -7.60 7.55
CA GLY A 270 20.83 -7.93 8.81
C GLY A 270 19.86 -8.33 9.93
N ASP A 271 20.40 -9.02 10.91
CA ASP A 271 19.66 -9.45 12.10
C ASP A 271 19.47 -8.28 13.08
N VAL A 272 18.49 -8.38 13.96
CA VAL A 272 18.33 -7.43 15.09
C VAL A 272 19.42 -7.69 16.09
N PRO A 273 20.29 -6.71 16.40
CA PRO A 273 21.36 -6.87 17.38
C PRO A 273 20.80 -7.03 18.81
N GLU A 274 21.61 -7.56 19.74
CA GLU A 274 21.22 -7.73 21.15
C GLU A 274 20.79 -6.43 21.83
N HIS A 275 21.41 -5.31 21.46
CA HIS A 275 21.02 -3.99 21.97
C HIS A 275 19.63 -3.52 21.48
N GLY A 276 19.06 -4.16 20.45
CA GLY A 276 17.70 -3.91 19.97
C GLY A 276 17.53 -2.61 19.17
N ILE A 277 18.60 -2.07 18.56
CA ILE A 277 18.57 -0.85 17.75
C ILE A 277 18.68 -1.24 16.29
N ILE A 278 17.72 -0.81 15.46
CA ILE A 278 17.75 -0.98 14.00
C ILE A 278 17.42 0.33 13.29
N GLY A 279 17.74 0.40 12.01
CA GLY A 279 17.23 1.42 11.11
C GLY A 279 16.11 0.88 10.22
N ILE A 280 15.35 1.78 9.63
CA ILE A 280 14.39 1.53 8.56
C ILE A 280 14.50 2.64 7.52
N ALA A 281 14.45 2.29 6.24
CA ALA A 281 14.39 3.23 5.12
C ALA A 281 13.35 2.75 4.09
N GLU A 282 12.95 3.60 3.16
CA GLU A 282 12.01 3.21 2.13
C GLU A 282 12.67 2.22 1.16
N GLY A 283 13.71 2.64 0.44
CA GLY A 283 14.35 1.86 -0.60
C GLY A 283 15.45 0.92 -0.11
N ILE A 284 15.72 -0.16 -0.86
CA ILE A 284 16.83 -1.09 -0.55
C ILE A 284 18.16 -0.39 -0.69
N GLU A 285 18.37 0.40 -1.75
CA GLU A 285 19.61 1.13 -1.97
C GLU A 285 19.85 2.15 -0.84
N THR A 286 18.80 2.86 -0.44
CA THR A 286 18.81 3.79 0.71
C THR A 286 19.21 3.05 2.00
N ALA A 287 18.56 1.92 2.28
CA ALA A 287 18.83 1.11 3.48
C ALA A 287 20.29 0.59 3.52
N LEU A 288 20.78 0.06 2.39
CA LEU A 288 22.17 -0.41 2.29
C LEU A 288 23.19 0.75 2.41
N SER A 289 22.85 1.95 1.89
CA SER A 289 23.67 3.14 2.07
C SER A 289 23.76 3.54 3.54
N CYS A 290 22.65 3.51 4.25
CA CYS A 290 22.61 3.79 5.68
C CYS A 290 23.39 2.76 6.51
N PHE A 291 23.34 1.48 6.14
CA PHE A 291 24.21 0.46 6.72
C PHE A 291 25.68 0.78 6.48
N CYS A 292 26.08 1.15 5.26
CA CYS A 292 27.45 1.53 4.95
C CYS A 292 27.94 2.69 5.82
N GLY A 293 27.09 3.70 6.04
CA GLY A 293 27.45 4.90 6.81
C GLY A 293 27.40 4.71 8.33
N THR A 294 26.44 3.94 8.84
CA THR A 294 26.17 3.87 10.29
C THR A 294 26.53 2.54 10.95
N ARG A 295 26.78 1.50 10.16
CA ARG A 295 26.98 0.11 10.63
C ARG A 295 25.80 -0.50 11.38
N LEU A 296 24.68 0.20 11.48
CA LEU A 296 23.43 -0.37 11.99
C LEU A 296 22.76 -1.23 10.91
N PRO A 297 22.11 -2.36 11.25
CA PRO A 297 21.20 -3.02 10.31
C PRO A 297 20.04 -2.09 10.00
N VAL A 298 19.87 -1.75 8.73
CA VAL A 298 18.80 -0.86 8.26
C VAL A 298 17.92 -1.63 7.29
N TRP A 299 16.67 -1.89 7.67
CA TRP A 299 15.73 -2.65 6.87
C TRP A 299 15.05 -1.76 5.81
N SER A 300 14.46 -2.37 4.78
CA SER A 300 13.76 -1.63 3.74
C SER A 300 12.26 -1.87 3.80
N ALA A 301 11.48 -0.80 3.82
CA ALA A 301 10.02 -0.82 3.77
C ALA A 301 9.46 -0.87 2.34
N ILE A 302 10.29 -0.75 1.31
CA ILE A 302 9.94 -0.82 -0.12
C ILE A 302 9.15 0.39 -0.64
N SER A 303 8.25 0.95 0.15
CA SER A 303 7.42 2.11 -0.20
C SER A 303 7.07 2.96 1.01
N ALA A 304 6.69 4.21 0.77
CA ALA A 304 6.22 5.14 1.80
C ALA A 304 5.05 4.55 2.62
N THR A 305 4.06 3.94 1.97
CA THR A 305 2.93 3.30 2.66
C THR A 305 3.37 2.18 3.59
N PHE A 306 4.31 1.32 3.15
CA PHE A 306 4.82 0.24 4.01
C PHE A 306 5.72 0.78 5.12
N LEU A 307 6.40 1.91 4.88
CA LEU A 307 7.14 2.62 5.92
C LEU A 307 6.20 3.09 7.04
N GLU A 308 5.09 3.73 6.70
CA GLU A 308 4.08 4.16 7.68
C GLU A 308 3.51 2.99 8.49
N GLU A 309 3.32 1.82 7.87
CA GLU A 309 2.77 0.62 8.50
C GLU A 309 3.83 -0.22 9.24
N PHE A 310 5.12 0.12 9.17
CA PHE A 310 6.19 -0.68 9.75
C PHE A 310 5.99 -0.89 11.26
N THR A 311 6.05 -2.13 11.68
CA THR A 311 6.05 -2.54 13.10
C THR A 311 7.24 -3.47 13.29
N PRO A 312 8.24 -3.09 14.10
CA PRO A 312 9.43 -3.90 14.32
C PRO A 312 9.11 -5.14 15.18
N PRO A 313 9.97 -6.16 15.16
CA PRO A 313 9.91 -7.30 16.08
C PRO A 313 9.97 -6.87 17.55
N LYS A 314 9.48 -7.73 18.44
CA LYS A 314 9.37 -7.44 19.89
C LYS A 314 10.70 -7.13 20.58
N ASN A 315 11.82 -7.65 20.07
CA ASN A 315 13.15 -7.41 20.60
C ASN A 315 13.78 -6.09 20.15
N VAL A 316 13.10 -5.31 19.32
CA VAL A 316 13.54 -3.97 18.92
C VAL A 316 13.10 -2.96 19.96
N LYS A 317 14.05 -2.19 20.49
CA LYS A 317 13.84 -1.15 21.51
C LYS A 317 13.87 0.26 20.92
N ALA A 318 14.59 0.44 19.80
CA ALA A 318 14.74 1.72 19.15
C ALA A 318 14.82 1.58 17.62
N VAL A 319 14.26 2.54 16.90
CA VAL A 319 14.25 2.60 15.43
C VAL A 319 14.75 3.96 14.96
N ILE A 320 15.75 3.97 14.07
CA ILE A 320 16.16 5.14 13.32
C ILE A 320 15.47 5.10 11.95
N ILE A 321 14.67 6.10 11.64
CA ILE A 321 13.94 6.21 10.38
C ILE A 321 14.76 7.08 9.44
N PHE A 322 15.43 6.47 8.48
CA PHE A 322 16.21 7.17 7.46
C PHE A 322 15.28 7.55 6.31
N ALA A 323 14.75 8.75 6.36
CA ALA A 323 13.83 9.27 5.35
C ALA A 323 14.60 9.98 4.23
N ASP A 324 14.03 9.94 3.03
CA ASP A 324 14.49 10.71 1.90
C ASP A 324 14.05 12.17 2.06
N LYS A 325 14.85 13.12 1.59
CA LYS A 325 14.55 14.55 1.65
C LYS A 325 14.06 14.98 0.27
N ASP A 326 12.75 15.16 0.12
CA ASP A 326 12.13 15.58 -1.14
C ASP A 326 11.33 16.87 -1.00
N LYS A 327 11.14 17.59 -2.14
CA LYS A 327 10.44 18.88 -2.19
C LYS A 327 8.95 18.76 -1.87
N SER A 328 8.36 17.60 -2.10
CA SER A 328 6.95 17.32 -1.82
C SER A 328 6.70 16.93 -0.35
N GLU A 329 7.80 16.67 0.39
CA GLU A 329 7.80 16.24 1.79
C GLU A 329 7.07 14.91 2.06
N VAL A 330 6.82 14.10 1.03
CA VAL A 330 6.10 12.82 1.19
C VAL A 330 6.92 11.86 2.07
N GLY A 331 8.22 11.70 1.78
CA GLY A 331 9.11 10.84 2.58
C GLY A 331 9.22 11.28 4.03
N GLN A 332 9.35 12.61 4.26
CA GLN A 332 9.43 13.18 5.60
C GLN A 332 8.12 12.99 6.38
N LYS A 333 6.96 13.19 5.75
CA LYS A 333 5.64 12.99 6.36
C LYS A 333 5.39 11.53 6.73
N SER A 334 5.71 10.60 5.85
CA SER A 334 5.58 9.16 6.13
C SER A 334 6.48 8.71 7.27
N ALA A 335 7.71 9.23 7.32
CA ALA A 335 8.64 8.96 8.42
C ALA A 335 8.11 9.49 9.77
N GLU A 336 7.52 10.69 9.78
CA GLU A 336 6.95 11.29 10.99
C GLU A 336 5.69 10.55 11.46
N ILE A 337 4.85 10.07 10.54
CA ILE A 337 3.70 9.20 10.86
C ILE A 337 4.20 7.92 11.55
N LEU A 338 5.22 7.27 10.98
CA LEU A 338 5.82 6.09 11.59
C LEU A 338 6.40 6.41 12.98
N ARG A 339 7.17 7.50 13.12
CA ARG A 339 7.78 7.90 14.38
C ARG A 339 6.74 8.05 15.50
N LYS A 340 5.66 8.78 15.24
CA LYS A 340 4.56 8.98 16.20
C LYS A 340 3.96 7.64 16.63
N ARG A 341 3.65 6.78 15.67
CA ARG A 341 3.06 5.47 15.93
C ARG A 341 3.97 4.53 16.72
N LEU A 342 5.29 4.59 16.50
CA LEU A 342 6.26 3.82 17.29
C LEU A 342 6.35 4.33 18.74
N LEU A 343 6.39 5.65 18.92
CA LEU A 343 6.40 6.26 20.26
C LEU A 343 5.14 5.92 21.07
N GLU A 344 3.96 5.93 20.44
CA GLU A 344 2.71 5.49 21.06
C GLU A 344 2.74 4.02 21.52
N LYS A 345 3.54 3.20 20.85
CA LYS A 345 3.79 1.79 21.23
C LYS A 345 4.96 1.62 22.23
N GLY A 346 5.51 2.71 22.73
CA GLY A 346 6.64 2.68 23.67
C GLY A 346 8.00 2.37 23.03
N ILE A 347 8.11 2.38 21.71
CA ILE A 347 9.36 2.17 20.98
C ILE A 347 10.00 3.53 20.69
N LYS A 348 11.22 3.75 21.15
CA LYS A 348 11.93 5.00 20.86
C LYS A 348 12.20 5.12 19.35
N ALA A 349 11.93 6.28 18.76
CA ALA A 349 12.11 6.49 17.32
C ALA A 349 12.56 7.90 16.98
N TRP A 350 13.48 8.02 16.00
CA TRP A 350 14.00 9.29 15.48
C TRP A 350 14.01 9.26 13.96
N VAL A 351 13.67 10.39 13.36
CA VAL A 351 13.80 10.60 11.91
C VAL A 351 15.17 11.24 11.63
N CYS A 352 15.87 10.69 10.65
CA CYS A 352 17.13 11.18 10.15
C CYS A 352 17.00 11.52 8.66
N LEU A 353 17.43 12.71 8.25
CA LEU A 353 17.41 13.21 6.88
C LEU A 353 18.82 13.45 6.36
N PRO A 354 19.07 13.32 5.03
CA PRO A 354 20.32 13.73 4.41
C PRO A 354 20.65 15.20 4.73
N LYS A 355 21.91 15.48 5.07
CA LYS A 355 22.37 16.84 5.41
C LYS A 355 22.54 17.71 4.17
N SER A 356 22.82 17.10 3.02
CA SER A 356 23.01 17.82 1.77
C SER A 356 21.74 18.55 1.34
N GLU A 357 21.92 19.67 0.65
CA GLU A 357 20.82 20.37 0.00
C GLU A 357 20.35 19.58 -1.23
N ILE A 358 19.07 19.75 -1.56
CA ILE A 358 18.49 19.15 -2.77
C ILE A 358 19.14 19.82 -3.99
N PRO A 359 19.81 19.06 -4.87
CA PRO A 359 20.47 19.65 -6.04
C PRO A 359 19.49 20.43 -6.91
N GLN A 360 19.96 21.51 -7.52
CA GLN A 360 19.14 22.29 -8.45
C GLN A 360 18.61 21.41 -9.59
N GLY A 361 17.31 21.50 -9.86
CA GLY A 361 16.65 20.66 -10.88
C GLY A 361 16.25 19.25 -10.38
N SER A 362 16.70 18.80 -9.20
CA SER A 362 16.28 17.53 -8.59
C SER A 362 14.96 17.68 -7.83
N HIS A 363 14.19 16.59 -7.73
CA HIS A 363 12.98 16.51 -6.90
C HIS A 363 13.29 16.21 -5.42
N GLY A 364 14.46 15.63 -5.13
CA GLY A 364 14.87 15.24 -3.78
C GLY A 364 16.30 14.75 -3.75
N ILE A 365 16.74 14.32 -2.57
CA ILE A 365 18.01 13.66 -2.30
C ILE A 365 17.77 12.49 -1.34
N ASP A 366 18.29 11.31 -1.67
CA ASP A 366 18.23 10.13 -0.83
C ASP A 366 19.59 9.86 -0.15
N TRP A 367 19.63 8.86 0.75
CA TRP A 367 20.84 8.49 1.44
C TRP A 367 21.89 7.79 0.54
N ASN A 368 21.50 7.28 -0.63
CA ASN A 368 22.45 6.78 -1.61
C ASN A 368 23.15 7.92 -2.33
N ASP A 369 22.42 9.02 -2.57
CA ASP A 369 23.04 10.25 -3.11
C ASP A 369 23.98 10.88 -2.09
N GLU A 370 23.61 10.92 -0.81
CA GLU A 370 24.48 11.39 0.29
C GLU A 370 25.77 10.57 0.38
N LEU A 371 25.66 9.22 0.29
CA LEU A 371 26.80 8.31 0.27
C LEU A 371 27.74 8.60 -0.92
N LYS A 372 27.20 8.80 -2.11
CA LYS A 372 28.00 9.10 -3.31
C LYS A 372 28.70 10.45 -3.24
N GLN A 373 28.05 11.45 -2.65
CA GLN A 373 28.60 12.82 -2.57
C GLN A 373 29.63 12.98 -1.46
N LYS A 374 29.39 12.40 -0.28
CA LYS A 374 30.17 12.64 0.94
C LYS A 374 30.78 11.39 1.55
N GLY A 375 30.56 10.22 0.93
CA GLY A 375 30.98 8.96 1.54
C GLY A 375 30.29 8.74 2.89
N VAL A 376 30.96 8.02 3.78
CA VAL A 376 30.45 7.73 5.14
C VAL A 376 30.35 8.98 6.02
N PHE A 377 31.04 10.07 5.68
CA PHE A 377 31.01 11.33 6.44
C PHE A 377 29.67 12.09 6.29
N GLY A 378 28.88 11.75 5.30
CA GLY A 378 27.51 12.27 5.15
C GLY A 378 26.53 11.76 6.22
N PHE A 379 26.88 10.67 6.89
CA PHE A 379 26.05 10.00 7.88
C PHE A 379 26.37 10.46 9.31
N PRO A 380 25.46 10.21 10.27
CA PRO A 380 25.81 10.31 11.68
C PRO A 380 26.98 9.39 12.02
N ASP A 381 27.89 9.88 12.82
CA ASP A 381 29.00 9.06 13.33
C ASP A 381 28.44 7.84 14.07
N PRO A 382 28.87 6.61 13.74
CA PRO A 382 28.29 5.38 14.31
C PRO A 382 28.39 5.30 15.83
N ILE A 383 29.53 5.74 16.42
CA ILE A 383 29.76 5.68 17.86
C ILE A 383 28.85 6.69 18.57
N LYS A 384 28.86 7.94 18.11
CA LYS A 384 28.01 9.01 18.70
C LYS A 384 26.53 8.71 18.55
N LEU A 385 26.12 8.12 17.42
CA LEU A 385 24.72 7.71 17.20
C LEU A 385 24.33 6.63 18.21
N PHE A 386 25.17 5.62 18.39
CA PHE A 386 24.92 4.55 19.34
C PHE A 386 24.88 5.03 20.78
N GLU A 387 25.82 5.88 21.20
CA GLU A 387 25.86 6.50 22.53
C GLU A 387 24.60 7.34 22.79
N PHE A 388 24.21 8.19 21.81
CA PHE A 388 23.00 8.98 21.91
C PHE A 388 21.74 8.12 22.13
N ILE A 389 21.59 7.04 21.36
CA ILE A 389 20.39 6.18 21.46
C ILE A 389 20.40 5.43 22.79
N THR A 390 21.54 4.89 23.21
CA THR A 390 21.67 4.15 24.47
C THR A 390 21.39 5.03 25.69
N ASP A 391 21.89 6.25 25.70
CA ASP A 391 21.54 7.24 26.75
C ASP A 391 20.04 7.49 26.82
N LYS A 392 19.38 7.63 25.64
CA LYS A 392 17.91 7.82 25.59
C LYS A 392 17.10 6.58 25.95
N LEU A 393 17.66 5.40 25.81
CA LEU A 393 17.01 4.15 26.26
C LEU A 393 17.13 3.94 27.76
N GLN A 394 18.19 4.47 28.41
CA GLN A 394 18.39 4.39 29.87
C GLN A 394 17.54 5.42 30.64
N LYS A 395 17.26 6.57 30.04
CA LYS A 395 16.38 7.60 30.61
C LYS A 395 14.92 7.19 30.39
N LYS A 396 14.25 6.79 31.51
CA LYS A 396 12.81 6.42 31.55
C LYS A 396 11.91 7.59 31.20
#